data_7e569300a3602282526efae7c27fed7b
#
_entry.id   7e569300a3602282526efae7c27fed7b
#
_cell.length_a   1.000
_cell.length_b   1.000
_cell.length_c   1.000
_cell.angle_alpha   90.00
_cell.angle_beta   90.00
_cell.angle_gamma   90.00
#
_symmetry.space_group_name_H-M   'P 1'
#
loop_
_entity.id
_entity.type
_entity.pdbx_description
1 polymer ?
#
loop_
_entity_poly.entity_id
_entity_poly.type
_entity_poly.pdbx_seq_one_letter_code
_entity_poly.pdbx_strand_id
1 'polypeptide(L)'
;IGIVCYPTYGGSGVVATELGMALASKGHNVHFISYKRPARLGIYQTNVYYHEVSTSEYPLFDFKPYDTALASKIVDVALHNNLDVLHVHYAIPHAIIGFLAREILFTKGKRIPLITTLHGTDITLVGVDPSFYPVVEFSINQSNTVTAVSNSLKSDTLKAFNIQKDIHVIPNFIDLERFKPQDPRSLRCKFAASDQKIISHISNFRKVKRIDDIIRMFEIVQKTVPSKLLLIGDGPEFGSLVNLVDQLKLTESVIFLGKQDSVEELLAISDLFMLTSDKESFGLSALEAMACGVPVISSDAGGLKEVNIHGITGFSCPVGDFEMMSDYAIQLLTDDKLHQLFKQNALTQARVFELSNLLPMYEQIYESSLIAMEDSPII
;
A
#
# COMPACT_ATOMS: atom_id res chain seq x y z
N ILE A 1 9.33 -5.50 -19.24
CA ILE A 1 8.39 -5.86 -18.17
C ILE A 1 7.13 -5.04 -18.33
N GLY A 2 5.94 -5.70 -18.39
CA GLY A 2 4.63 -5.02 -18.33
C GLY A 2 4.13 -4.99 -16.89
N ILE A 3 3.72 -3.81 -16.39
CA ILE A 3 3.12 -3.64 -15.05
C ILE A 3 1.70 -3.14 -15.20
N VAL A 4 0.74 -3.87 -14.62
CA VAL A 4 -0.68 -3.50 -14.57
C VAL A 4 -1.06 -3.21 -13.13
N CYS A 5 -1.51 -1.99 -12.85
CA CYS A 5 -1.86 -1.56 -11.49
C CYS A 5 -2.96 -0.50 -11.50
N TYR A 6 -3.56 -0.26 -10.35
CA TYR A 6 -4.40 0.91 -10.14
C TYR A 6 -3.55 2.19 -10.09
N PRO A 7 -3.90 3.24 -10.83
CA PRO A 7 -3.15 4.51 -10.85
C PRO A 7 -3.49 5.41 -9.67
N THR A 8 -3.65 4.85 -8.47
CA THR A 8 -4.11 5.58 -7.29
C THR A 8 -2.98 5.89 -6.32
N TYR A 9 -3.16 6.92 -5.49
CA TYR A 9 -2.29 7.23 -4.34
C TYR A 9 -2.41 6.21 -3.20
N GLY A 10 -3.24 5.18 -3.32
CA GLY A 10 -3.31 4.08 -2.37
C GLY A 10 -2.07 3.19 -2.41
N GLY A 11 -1.78 2.49 -1.31
CA GLY A 11 -0.53 1.74 -1.12
C GLY A 11 -0.11 0.84 -2.28
N SER A 12 -1.04 0.08 -2.87
CA SER A 12 -0.74 -0.82 -3.99
C SER A 12 -0.29 -0.10 -5.27
N GLY A 13 -0.93 1.03 -5.61
CA GLY A 13 -0.57 1.82 -6.79
C GLY A 13 0.82 2.45 -6.63
N VAL A 14 1.13 2.94 -5.43
CA VAL A 14 2.44 3.48 -5.08
C VAL A 14 3.52 2.39 -5.17
N VAL A 15 3.29 1.24 -4.54
CA VAL A 15 4.23 0.09 -4.57
C VAL A 15 4.51 -0.36 -5.99
N ALA A 16 3.48 -0.53 -6.83
CA ALA A 16 3.66 -0.91 -8.23
C ALA A 16 4.47 0.11 -9.01
N THR A 17 4.23 1.40 -8.77
CA THR A 17 4.94 2.48 -9.47
C THR A 17 6.41 2.55 -9.04
N GLU A 18 6.69 2.53 -7.74
CA GLU A 18 8.05 2.57 -7.21
C GLU A 18 8.86 1.33 -7.59
N LEU A 19 8.24 0.13 -7.60
CA LEU A 19 8.86 -1.09 -8.13
C LEU A 19 9.27 -0.91 -9.59
N GLY A 20 8.36 -0.45 -10.44
CA GLY A 20 8.67 -0.29 -11.86
C GLY A 20 9.74 0.77 -12.11
N MET A 21 9.75 1.87 -11.35
CA MET A 21 10.81 2.88 -11.43
C MET A 21 12.17 2.32 -11.00
N ALA A 22 12.22 1.50 -9.94
CA ALA A 22 13.44 0.86 -9.48
C ALA A 22 13.97 -0.15 -10.50
N LEU A 23 13.11 -0.96 -11.10
CA LEU A 23 13.46 -1.88 -12.18
C LEU A 23 14.00 -1.13 -13.41
N ALA A 24 13.38 0.01 -13.77
CA ALA A 24 13.85 0.84 -14.87
C ALA A 24 15.24 1.43 -14.60
N SER A 25 15.54 1.81 -13.36
CA SER A 25 16.88 2.29 -12.96
C SER A 25 17.96 1.20 -13.05
N LYS A 26 17.58 -0.09 -13.00
CA LYS A 26 18.43 -1.25 -13.24
C LYS A 26 18.62 -1.58 -14.73
N GLY A 27 17.97 -0.84 -15.62
CA GLY A 27 18.08 -1.01 -17.07
C GLY A 27 16.96 -1.83 -17.73
N HIS A 28 15.95 -2.27 -16.97
CA HIS A 28 14.78 -2.92 -17.54
C HIS A 28 13.87 -1.89 -18.24
N ASN A 29 13.34 -2.25 -19.41
CA ASN A 29 12.26 -1.48 -20.03
C ASN A 29 10.93 -1.81 -19.33
N VAL A 30 10.33 -0.83 -18.68
CA VAL A 30 9.10 -0.98 -17.88
C VAL A 30 7.94 -0.25 -18.55
N HIS A 31 6.87 -1.00 -18.81
CA HIS A 31 5.67 -0.55 -19.48
C HIS A 31 4.49 -0.58 -18.51
N PHE A 32 4.09 0.59 -18.00
CA PHE A 32 2.88 0.72 -17.18
C PHE A 32 1.64 0.75 -18.06
N ILE A 33 0.66 -0.09 -17.75
CA ILE A 33 -0.59 -0.22 -18.50
C ILE A 33 -1.75 0.03 -17.54
N SER A 34 -2.44 1.17 -17.66
CA SER A 34 -3.56 1.54 -16.79
C SER A 34 -4.42 2.64 -17.42
N TYR A 35 -5.61 2.92 -16.87
CA TYR A 35 -6.57 3.92 -17.39
C TYR A 35 -6.19 5.38 -17.11
N LYS A 36 -5.23 5.61 -16.22
CA LYS A 36 -4.63 6.92 -15.93
C LYS A 36 -3.17 6.72 -15.59
N ARG A 37 -2.38 7.77 -15.72
CA ARG A 37 -0.98 7.75 -15.32
C ARG A 37 -0.87 7.38 -13.83
N PRO A 38 -0.04 6.37 -13.46
CA PRO A 38 0.15 5.97 -12.08
C PRO A 38 0.61 7.13 -11.19
N ALA A 39 0.11 7.14 -9.95
CA ALA A 39 0.55 8.07 -8.94
C ALA A 39 2.08 7.96 -8.71
N ARG A 40 2.74 9.07 -8.45
CA ARG A 40 4.21 9.17 -8.30
C ARG A 40 5.04 8.86 -9.56
N LEU A 41 4.43 8.48 -10.67
CA LEU A 41 5.16 8.33 -11.93
C LEU A 41 5.50 9.72 -12.50
N GLY A 42 6.79 10.07 -12.49
CA GLY A 42 7.30 11.35 -13.01
C GLY A 42 6.95 11.58 -14.47
N ILE A 43 7.10 12.84 -14.96
CA ILE A 43 6.73 13.20 -16.36
C ILE A 43 7.62 12.48 -17.36
N TYR A 44 8.90 12.35 -17.06
CA TYR A 44 9.89 11.65 -17.88
C TYR A 44 10.84 10.85 -16.98
N GLN A 45 11.07 9.60 -17.38
CA GLN A 45 12.06 8.72 -16.77
C GLN A 45 12.59 7.75 -17.83
N THR A 46 13.90 7.54 -17.86
CA THR A 46 14.53 6.61 -18.79
C THR A 46 14.01 5.18 -18.56
N ASN A 47 13.76 4.45 -19.66
CA ASN A 47 13.26 3.07 -19.65
C ASN A 47 11.85 2.90 -19.06
N VAL A 48 11.10 3.97 -18.87
CA VAL A 48 9.73 3.92 -18.37
C VAL A 48 8.76 4.40 -19.45
N TYR A 49 7.78 3.58 -19.76
CA TYR A 49 6.76 3.84 -20.77
C TYR A 49 5.37 3.74 -20.14
N TYR A 50 4.47 4.63 -20.53
CA TYR A 50 3.09 4.61 -20.06
C TYR A 50 2.13 4.39 -21.24
N HIS A 51 1.23 3.44 -21.08
CA HIS A 51 0.22 3.06 -22.05
C HIS A 51 -1.17 3.24 -21.44
N GLU A 52 -1.87 4.25 -21.93
CA GLU A 52 -3.23 4.51 -21.45
C GLU A 52 -4.23 3.52 -22.05
N VAL A 53 -5.07 2.98 -21.18
CA VAL A 53 -6.21 2.14 -21.55
C VAL A 53 -7.43 3.02 -21.73
N SER A 54 -7.81 3.27 -22.96
CA SER A 54 -9.04 4.00 -23.30
C SER A 54 -10.15 3.03 -23.70
N THR A 55 -11.36 3.32 -23.28
CA THR A 55 -12.57 2.60 -23.71
C THR A 55 -13.35 3.47 -24.68
N SER A 56 -13.73 2.93 -25.84
CA SER A 56 -14.64 3.61 -26.76
C SER A 56 -16.05 3.68 -26.15
N GLU A 57 -16.73 4.80 -26.40
CA GLU A 57 -18.14 4.93 -26.07
C GLU A 57 -18.96 4.26 -27.18
N TYR A 58 -19.79 3.29 -26.79
CA TYR A 58 -20.72 2.63 -27.68
C TYR A 58 -22.11 2.62 -27.03
N PRO A 59 -23.17 3.06 -27.73
CA PRO A 59 -24.48 3.30 -27.12
C PRO A 59 -25.14 2.10 -26.46
N LEU A 60 -24.76 0.86 -26.83
CA LEU A 60 -25.29 -0.37 -26.22
C LEU A 60 -24.52 -0.84 -24.98
N PHE A 61 -23.46 -0.14 -24.59
CA PHE A 61 -22.72 -0.46 -23.38
C PHE A 61 -23.23 0.41 -22.21
N ASP A 62 -24.07 -0.15 -21.36
CA ASP A 62 -24.48 0.49 -20.10
C ASP A 62 -23.26 0.70 -19.18
N PHE A 63 -22.28 -0.23 -19.23
CA PHE A 63 -21.02 -0.15 -18.51
C PHE A 63 -19.86 -0.18 -19.50
N LYS A 64 -18.86 0.69 -19.31
CA LYS A 64 -17.66 0.70 -20.13
C LYS A 64 -16.92 -0.64 -20.00
N PRO A 65 -16.65 -1.38 -21.08
CA PRO A 65 -15.99 -2.70 -21.04
C PRO A 65 -14.47 -2.55 -20.79
N TYR A 66 -14.11 -2.05 -19.61
CA TYR A 66 -12.73 -1.78 -19.23
C TYR A 66 -11.85 -3.04 -19.29
N ASP A 67 -12.38 -4.17 -18.82
CA ASP A 67 -11.63 -5.43 -18.71
C ASP A 67 -11.16 -5.92 -20.07
N THR A 68 -12.03 -5.90 -21.08
CA THR A 68 -11.68 -6.29 -22.45
C THR A 68 -10.76 -5.28 -23.13
N ALA A 69 -10.92 -3.99 -22.86
CA ALA A 69 -10.02 -2.93 -23.34
C ALA A 69 -8.62 -3.08 -22.75
N LEU A 70 -8.52 -3.39 -21.46
CA LEU A 70 -7.24 -3.62 -20.80
C LEU A 70 -6.57 -4.89 -21.34
N ALA A 71 -7.29 -6.00 -21.50
CA ALA A 71 -6.73 -7.22 -22.11
C ALA A 71 -6.17 -6.95 -23.50
N SER A 72 -6.91 -6.25 -24.35
CA SER A 72 -6.47 -5.86 -25.70
C SER A 72 -5.23 -4.97 -25.66
N LYS A 73 -5.18 -3.99 -24.74
CA LYS A 73 -4.02 -3.11 -24.59
C LYS A 73 -2.78 -3.87 -24.10
N ILE A 74 -2.93 -4.82 -23.17
CA ILE A 74 -1.82 -5.69 -22.73
C ILE A 74 -1.27 -6.48 -23.92
N VAL A 75 -2.14 -7.09 -24.74
CA VAL A 75 -1.72 -7.84 -25.95
C VAL A 75 -0.98 -6.96 -26.92
N ASP A 76 -1.51 -5.76 -27.21
CA ASP A 76 -0.90 -4.79 -28.12
C ASP A 76 0.52 -4.39 -27.63
N VAL A 77 0.64 -3.98 -26.37
CA VAL A 77 1.92 -3.58 -25.76
C VAL A 77 2.89 -4.76 -25.75
N ALA A 78 2.44 -5.98 -25.42
CA ALA A 78 3.30 -7.15 -25.35
C ALA A 78 3.88 -7.54 -26.70
N LEU A 79 3.10 -7.41 -27.77
CA LEU A 79 3.57 -7.72 -29.15
C LEU A 79 4.50 -6.64 -29.69
N HIS A 80 4.13 -5.37 -29.57
CA HIS A 80 4.90 -4.26 -30.15
C HIS A 80 6.20 -3.94 -29.38
N ASN A 81 6.22 -4.17 -28.07
CA ASN A 81 7.37 -3.85 -27.23
C ASN A 81 8.12 -5.09 -26.71
N ASN A 82 7.80 -6.28 -27.25
CA ASN A 82 8.44 -7.54 -26.89
C ASN A 82 8.53 -7.78 -25.37
N LEU A 83 7.39 -7.62 -24.65
CA LEU A 83 7.39 -7.89 -23.23
C LEU A 83 7.81 -9.34 -22.94
N ASP A 84 8.69 -9.50 -21.93
CA ASP A 84 9.13 -10.82 -21.44
C ASP A 84 8.29 -11.28 -20.26
N VAL A 85 7.82 -10.35 -19.42
CA VAL A 85 7.08 -10.63 -18.19
C VAL A 85 5.87 -9.70 -18.09
N LEU A 86 4.73 -10.24 -17.64
CA LEU A 86 3.56 -9.48 -17.24
C LEU A 86 3.37 -9.58 -15.74
N HIS A 87 3.53 -8.47 -15.03
CA HIS A 87 3.31 -8.36 -13.60
C HIS A 87 2.04 -7.56 -13.32
N VAL A 88 1.07 -8.17 -12.70
CA VAL A 88 -0.21 -7.54 -12.35
C VAL A 88 -0.37 -7.42 -10.84
N HIS A 89 -0.93 -6.32 -10.40
CA HIS A 89 -1.23 -6.08 -9.00
C HIS A 89 -2.73 -6.26 -8.77
N TYR A 90 -3.12 -7.08 -7.82
CA TYR A 90 -4.45 -7.60 -7.49
C TYR A 90 -4.90 -8.84 -8.30
N ALA A 91 -5.52 -9.78 -7.58
CA ALA A 91 -6.17 -10.95 -8.17
C ALA A 91 -7.33 -10.54 -9.10
N ILE A 92 -8.12 -9.57 -8.67
CA ILE A 92 -9.17 -8.95 -9.48
C ILE A 92 -9.05 -7.42 -9.46
N PRO A 93 -9.26 -6.76 -10.60
CA PRO A 93 -9.58 -7.33 -11.91
C PRO A 93 -8.32 -7.75 -12.69
N HIS A 94 -7.11 -7.42 -12.21
CA HIS A 94 -5.92 -7.41 -13.07
C HIS A 94 -5.41 -8.81 -13.40
N ALA A 95 -5.41 -9.78 -12.47
CA ALA A 95 -4.89 -11.11 -12.78
C ALA A 95 -5.78 -11.89 -13.76
N ILE A 96 -7.11 -11.80 -13.65
CA ILE A 96 -8.01 -12.43 -14.60
C ILE A 96 -7.88 -11.80 -16.00
N ILE A 97 -7.67 -10.49 -16.07
CA ILE A 97 -7.44 -9.78 -17.33
C ILE A 97 -6.07 -10.15 -17.91
N GLY A 98 -5.04 -10.23 -17.06
CA GLY A 98 -3.71 -10.70 -17.44
C GLY A 98 -3.73 -12.13 -17.96
N PHE A 99 -4.50 -13.03 -17.35
CA PHE A 99 -4.74 -14.37 -17.84
C PHE A 99 -5.37 -14.36 -19.25
N LEU A 100 -6.44 -13.60 -19.45
CA LEU A 100 -7.08 -13.49 -20.78
C LEU A 100 -6.09 -12.95 -21.83
N ALA A 101 -5.31 -11.92 -21.49
CA ALA A 101 -4.31 -11.39 -22.40
C ALA A 101 -3.23 -12.42 -22.75
N ARG A 102 -2.76 -13.21 -21.77
CA ARG A 102 -1.80 -14.30 -21.97
C ARG A 102 -2.34 -15.38 -22.91
N GLU A 103 -3.59 -15.79 -22.77
CA GLU A 103 -4.22 -16.78 -23.66
C GLU A 103 -4.33 -16.24 -25.11
N ILE A 104 -4.66 -14.95 -25.28
CA ILE A 104 -4.66 -14.33 -26.62
C ILE A 104 -3.24 -14.28 -27.20
N LEU A 105 -2.24 -13.93 -26.40
CA LEU A 105 -0.83 -13.93 -26.83
C LEU A 105 -0.37 -15.32 -27.25
N PHE A 106 -0.78 -16.36 -26.52
CA PHE A 106 -0.47 -17.74 -26.87
C PHE A 106 -1.00 -18.11 -28.25
N THR A 107 -2.23 -17.72 -28.64
CA THR A 107 -2.77 -17.94 -29.98
C THR A 107 -1.98 -17.21 -31.08
N LYS A 108 -1.18 -16.21 -30.70
CA LYS A 108 -0.31 -15.43 -31.60
C LYS A 108 1.16 -15.91 -31.58
N GLY A 109 1.41 -17.05 -30.94
CA GLY A 109 2.76 -17.64 -30.82
C GLY A 109 3.68 -16.94 -29.81
N LYS A 110 3.14 -16.06 -28.92
CA LYS A 110 3.92 -15.40 -27.87
C LYS A 110 3.54 -15.95 -26.49
N ARG A 111 4.55 -16.38 -25.75
CA ARG A 111 4.42 -16.87 -24.37
C ARG A 111 5.10 -15.89 -23.41
N ILE A 112 4.38 -15.44 -22.39
CA ILE A 112 4.94 -14.61 -21.31
C ILE A 112 4.41 -15.11 -19.95
N PRO A 113 5.23 -15.15 -18.89
CA PRO A 113 4.75 -15.49 -17.57
C PRO A 113 3.89 -14.35 -16.98
N LEU A 114 2.83 -14.76 -16.28
CA LEU A 114 1.95 -13.88 -15.50
C LEU A 114 2.31 -13.98 -14.04
N ILE A 115 2.80 -12.87 -13.45
CA ILE A 115 3.07 -12.73 -12.02
C ILE A 115 1.94 -11.90 -11.40
N THR A 116 1.43 -12.32 -10.26
CA THR A 116 0.37 -11.60 -9.55
C THR A 116 0.79 -11.28 -8.13
N THR A 117 0.77 -9.98 -7.77
CA THR A 117 0.96 -9.53 -6.39
C THR A 117 -0.39 -9.25 -5.73
N LEU A 118 -0.65 -9.92 -4.61
CA LEU A 118 -1.83 -9.74 -3.77
C LEU A 118 -1.60 -8.59 -2.78
N HIS A 119 -2.59 -7.71 -2.64
CA HIS A 119 -2.49 -6.51 -1.80
C HIS A 119 -3.45 -6.48 -0.61
N GLY A 120 -4.42 -7.40 -0.54
CA GLY A 120 -5.30 -7.60 0.58
C GLY A 120 -6.76 -7.22 0.34
N THR A 121 -7.07 -6.06 -0.24
CA THR A 121 -8.47 -5.70 -0.56
C THR A 121 -9.12 -6.73 -1.48
N ASP A 122 -8.36 -7.24 -2.44
CA ASP A 122 -8.74 -8.31 -3.37
C ASP A 122 -8.95 -9.68 -2.71
N ILE A 123 -8.47 -9.85 -1.49
CA ILE A 123 -8.54 -11.10 -0.73
C ILE A 123 -9.55 -10.98 0.41
N THR A 124 -9.34 -10.05 1.33
CA THR A 124 -10.04 -9.99 2.61
C THR A 124 -11.33 -9.19 2.60
N LEU A 125 -11.55 -8.36 1.58
CA LEU A 125 -12.73 -7.50 1.46
C LEU A 125 -13.59 -7.88 0.25
N VAL A 126 -13.06 -7.71 -0.94
CA VAL A 126 -13.82 -7.94 -2.20
C VAL A 126 -13.81 -9.43 -2.58
N GLY A 127 -12.68 -10.10 -2.43
CA GLY A 127 -12.49 -11.46 -2.91
C GLY A 127 -13.34 -12.52 -2.18
N VAL A 128 -13.75 -12.25 -0.94
CA VAL A 128 -14.64 -13.15 -0.18
C VAL A 128 -16.12 -12.97 -0.52
N ASP A 129 -16.49 -11.94 -1.27
CA ASP A 129 -17.85 -11.77 -1.77
C ASP A 129 -18.17 -12.89 -2.78
N PRO A 130 -19.31 -13.59 -2.63
CA PRO A 130 -19.70 -14.69 -3.54
C PRO A 130 -19.70 -14.32 -5.03
N SER A 131 -19.93 -13.04 -5.35
CA SER A 131 -19.91 -12.53 -6.73
C SER A 131 -18.53 -12.56 -7.37
N PHE A 132 -17.45 -12.52 -6.57
CA PHE A 132 -16.08 -12.46 -7.04
C PHE A 132 -15.25 -13.68 -6.68
N TYR A 133 -15.65 -14.43 -5.65
CA TYR A 133 -14.90 -15.55 -5.08
C TYR A 133 -14.38 -16.54 -6.15
N PRO A 134 -15.20 -17.08 -7.06
CA PRO A 134 -14.73 -18.07 -8.06
C PRO A 134 -13.67 -17.49 -8.99
N VAL A 135 -13.79 -16.21 -9.35
CA VAL A 135 -12.85 -15.53 -10.25
C VAL A 135 -11.53 -15.26 -9.54
N VAL A 136 -11.57 -14.87 -8.26
CA VAL A 136 -10.35 -14.65 -7.45
C VAL A 136 -9.56 -15.95 -7.30
N GLU A 137 -10.20 -17.04 -6.88
CA GLU A 137 -9.57 -18.34 -6.73
C GLU A 137 -8.96 -18.82 -8.06
N PHE A 138 -9.72 -18.73 -9.14
CA PHE A 138 -9.24 -19.08 -10.48
C PHE A 138 -8.03 -18.24 -10.87
N SER A 139 -8.11 -16.92 -10.73
CA SER A 139 -7.06 -15.99 -11.18
C SER A 139 -5.72 -16.23 -10.46
N ILE A 140 -5.78 -16.49 -9.15
CA ILE A 140 -4.60 -16.84 -8.36
C ILE A 140 -4.00 -18.14 -8.86
N ASN A 141 -4.82 -19.19 -9.06
CA ASN A 141 -4.37 -20.50 -9.52
C ASN A 141 -3.85 -20.49 -10.98
N GLN A 142 -4.30 -19.56 -11.82
CA GLN A 142 -3.83 -19.42 -13.20
C GLN A 142 -2.58 -18.56 -13.36
N SER A 143 -2.17 -17.82 -12.35
CA SER A 143 -0.91 -17.06 -12.37
C SER A 143 0.29 -18.02 -12.39
N ASN A 144 1.37 -17.68 -13.09
CA ASN A 144 2.61 -18.48 -13.09
C ASN A 144 3.26 -18.42 -11.72
N THR A 145 3.36 -17.21 -11.16
CA THR A 145 3.88 -16.97 -9.81
C THR A 145 2.97 -15.99 -9.08
N VAL A 146 2.78 -16.24 -7.79
CA VAL A 146 1.96 -15.39 -6.91
C VAL A 146 2.80 -14.87 -5.77
N THR A 147 2.68 -13.58 -5.49
CA THR A 147 3.31 -12.95 -4.32
C THR A 147 2.26 -12.31 -3.42
N ALA A 148 2.57 -12.21 -2.13
CA ALA A 148 1.77 -11.50 -1.13
C ALA A 148 2.65 -10.53 -0.35
N VAL A 149 2.08 -9.40 0.07
CA VAL A 149 2.82 -8.32 0.74
C VAL A 149 3.11 -8.59 2.21
N SER A 150 2.63 -9.70 2.77
CA SER A 150 2.90 -10.13 4.15
C SER A 150 2.60 -11.62 4.36
N ASN A 151 3.17 -12.21 5.40
CA ASN A 151 2.83 -13.57 5.84
C ASN A 151 1.37 -13.67 6.28
N SER A 152 0.85 -12.63 6.91
CA SER A 152 -0.56 -12.54 7.28
C SER A 152 -1.46 -12.65 6.05
N LEU A 153 -1.20 -11.88 5.00
CA LEU A 153 -1.99 -11.93 3.77
C LEU A 153 -1.88 -13.29 3.06
N LYS A 154 -0.68 -13.90 3.00
CA LYS A 154 -0.49 -15.27 2.51
C LYS A 154 -1.38 -16.25 3.28
N SER A 155 -1.35 -16.18 4.63
CA SER A 155 -2.16 -17.05 5.49
C SER A 155 -3.67 -16.84 5.25
N ASP A 156 -4.12 -15.59 5.16
CA ASP A 156 -5.52 -15.27 4.93
C ASP A 156 -5.99 -15.76 3.55
N THR A 157 -5.14 -15.63 2.53
CA THR A 157 -5.42 -16.14 1.18
C THR A 157 -5.60 -17.66 1.19
N LEU A 158 -4.68 -18.39 1.82
CA LEU A 158 -4.74 -19.85 1.89
C LEU A 158 -5.91 -20.38 2.75
N LYS A 159 -6.39 -19.58 3.72
CA LYS A 159 -7.60 -19.92 4.49
C LYS A 159 -8.88 -19.64 3.73
N ALA A 160 -8.91 -18.57 2.94
CA ALA A 160 -10.12 -18.13 2.24
C ALA A 160 -10.38 -18.90 0.94
N PHE A 161 -9.33 -19.33 0.23
CA PHE A 161 -9.41 -19.90 -1.10
C PHE A 161 -8.66 -21.24 -1.21
N ASN A 162 -9.12 -22.12 -2.10
CA ASN A 162 -8.40 -23.36 -2.43
C ASN A 162 -7.26 -23.07 -3.41
N ILE A 163 -6.14 -22.59 -2.89
CA ILE A 163 -4.97 -22.23 -3.68
C ILE A 163 -4.02 -23.43 -3.77
N GLN A 164 -3.67 -23.83 -4.99
CA GLN A 164 -2.80 -24.97 -5.31
C GLN A 164 -1.35 -24.55 -5.58
N LYS A 165 -1.07 -23.26 -5.55
CA LYS A 165 0.27 -22.69 -5.81
C LYS A 165 0.91 -22.20 -4.54
N ASP A 166 2.24 -22.21 -4.52
CA ASP A 166 2.94 -21.49 -3.45
C ASP A 166 2.80 -19.98 -3.65
N ILE A 167 2.66 -19.28 -2.52
CA ILE A 167 2.59 -17.83 -2.48
C ILE A 167 3.89 -17.32 -1.84
N HIS A 168 4.70 -16.64 -2.63
CA HIS A 168 5.93 -16.03 -2.15
C HIS A 168 5.61 -14.74 -1.39
N VAL A 169 6.24 -14.55 -0.21
CA VAL A 169 6.06 -13.31 0.53
C VAL A 169 7.18 -12.35 0.15
N ILE A 170 6.79 -11.23 -0.46
CA ILE A 170 7.67 -10.08 -0.68
C ILE A 170 7.00 -8.88 -0.03
N PRO A 171 7.51 -8.39 1.10
CA PRO A 171 6.93 -7.24 1.80
C PRO A 171 6.86 -6.00 0.90
N ASN A 172 5.94 -5.10 1.19
CA ASN A 172 6.04 -3.76 0.64
C ASN A 172 7.32 -3.09 1.14
N PHE A 173 7.82 -2.15 0.38
CA PHE A 173 9.10 -1.49 0.61
C PHE A 173 8.94 0.01 0.75
N ILE A 174 10.03 0.65 1.15
CA ILE A 174 10.14 2.09 1.36
C ILE A 174 11.39 2.64 0.65
N ASP A 175 11.26 3.86 0.10
CA ASP A 175 12.38 4.66 -0.38
C ASP A 175 12.91 5.52 0.78
N LEU A 176 14.07 5.15 1.33
CA LEU A 176 14.71 5.86 2.44
C LEU A 176 15.38 7.18 2.02
N GLU A 177 15.55 7.44 0.73
CA GLU A 177 16.00 8.76 0.27
C GLU A 177 14.87 9.79 0.36
N ARG A 178 13.65 9.35 0.12
CA ARG A 178 12.44 10.17 0.23
C ARG A 178 11.94 10.26 1.68
N PHE A 179 11.76 9.12 2.35
CA PHE A 179 11.28 9.04 3.72
C PHE A 179 12.46 8.91 4.68
N LYS A 180 12.82 10.01 5.31
CA LYS A 180 13.94 10.09 6.25
C LYS A 180 13.69 11.16 7.29
N PRO A 181 14.37 11.09 8.45
CA PRO A 181 14.33 12.17 9.42
C PRO A 181 14.76 13.48 8.79
N GLN A 182 13.99 14.51 9.03
CA GLN A 182 14.26 15.89 8.62
C GLN A 182 14.09 16.83 9.82
N ASP A 183 14.60 18.04 9.73
CA ASP A 183 14.33 19.11 10.73
C ASP A 183 13.44 20.20 10.12
N PRO A 184 12.13 19.96 10.01
CA PRO A 184 11.20 20.89 9.40
C PRO A 184 10.60 21.87 10.43
N ARG A 185 11.43 22.49 11.29
CA ARG A 185 10.98 23.42 12.35
C ARG A 185 10.04 24.49 11.81
N SER A 186 10.31 25.05 10.64
CA SER A 186 9.46 26.06 10.01
C SER A 186 8.07 25.54 9.64
N LEU A 187 7.97 24.25 9.29
CA LEU A 187 6.68 23.60 9.00
C LEU A 187 5.96 23.28 10.32
N ARG A 188 6.67 22.74 11.32
CA ARG A 188 6.09 22.39 12.62
C ARG A 188 5.39 23.56 13.29
N CYS A 189 6.00 24.75 13.27
CA CYS A 189 5.44 25.98 13.86
C CYS A 189 4.12 26.43 13.23
N LYS A 190 3.76 25.93 12.03
CA LYS A 190 2.46 26.21 11.41
C LYS A 190 1.32 25.41 12.03
N PHE A 191 1.61 24.30 12.69
CA PHE A 191 0.61 23.37 13.22
C PHE A 191 0.55 23.32 14.74
N ALA A 192 1.69 23.50 15.43
CA ALA A 192 1.78 23.34 16.87
C ALA A 192 2.73 24.36 17.50
N ALA A 193 2.44 24.78 18.72
CA ALA A 193 3.36 25.53 19.56
C ALA A 193 4.55 24.65 19.99
N SER A 194 5.61 25.25 20.50
CA SER A 194 6.86 24.56 20.84
C SER A 194 6.70 23.50 21.96
N ASP A 195 5.71 23.67 22.82
CA ASP A 195 5.36 22.78 23.93
C ASP A 195 4.31 21.74 23.57
N GLN A 196 3.74 21.79 22.36
CA GLN A 196 2.73 20.85 21.89
C GLN A 196 3.36 19.69 21.11
N LYS A 197 2.81 18.50 21.30
CA LYS A 197 3.14 17.31 20.50
C LYS A 197 2.24 17.22 19.27
N ILE A 198 2.74 16.59 18.20
CA ILE A 198 1.98 16.35 16.98
C ILE A 198 1.76 14.85 16.84
N ILE A 199 0.50 14.44 16.81
CA ILE A 199 0.07 13.08 16.49
C ILE A 199 -0.47 13.10 15.06
N SER A 200 -0.10 12.14 14.22
CA SER A 200 -0.54 12.09 12.83
C SER A 200 -1.15 10.74 12.43
N HIS A 201 -2.01 10.79 11.43
CA HIS A 201 -2.61 9.64 10.77
C HIS A 201 -2.73 9.92 9.27
N ILE A 202 -2.42 8.90 8.46
CA ILE A 202 -2.53 8.97 6.99
C ILE A 202 -3.32 7.76 6.49
N SER A 203 -4.45 8.00 5.85
CA SER A 203 -5.20 6.94 5.14
C SER A 203 -6.24 7.51 4.17
N ASN A 204 -6.89 6.60 3.40
CA ASN A 204 -8.20 6.88 2.86
C ASN A 204 -9.24 6.72 3.99
N PHE A 205 -10.10 7.71 4.21
CA PHE A 205 -11.04 7.74 5.33
C PHE A 205 -12.23 6.80 5.08
N ARG A 206 -11.96 5.49 5.25
CA ARG A 206 -12.95 4.41 5.16
C ARG A 206 -13.17 3.79 6.54
N LYS A 207 -14.35 3.23 6.76
CA LYS A 207 -14.74 2.61 8.03
C LYS A 207 -13.71 1.61 8.55
N VAL A 208 -13.10 0.81 7.67
CA VAL A 208 -12.04 -0.17 8.02
C VAL A 208 -10.80 0.47 8.66
N LYS A 209 -10.59 1.79 8.52
CA LYS A 209 -9.45 2.52 9.11
C LYS A 209 -9.71 2.99 10.54
N ARG A 210 -10.97 2.94 11.01
CA ARG A 210 -11.37 3.25 12.40
C ARG A 210 -10.75 4.55 12.93
N ILE A 211 -10.85 5.62 12.15
CA ILE A 211 -10.28 6.94 12.50
C ILE A 211 -11.01 7.55 13.69
N ASP A 212 -12.26 7.16 13.91
CA ASP A 212 -13.05 7.49 15.09
C ASP A 212 -12.35 7.04 16.39
N ASP A 213 -11.69 5.88 16.41
CA ASP A 213 -10.87 5.45 17.54
C ASP A 213 -9.67 6.38 17.78
N ILE A 214 -9.04 6.88 16.71
CA ILE A 214 -7.94 7.86 16.83
C ILE A 214 -8.44 9.16 17.47
N ILE A 215 -9.60 9.65 17.07
CA ILE A 215 -10.18 10.88 17.63
C ILE A 215 -10.55 10.68 19.10
N ARG A 216 -11.13 9.53 19.48
CA ARG A 216 -11.45 9.19 20.87
C ARG A 216 -10.20 9.04 21.73
N MET A 217 -9.20 8.32 21.25
CA MET A 217 -7.89 8.23 21.87
C MET A 217 -7.28 9.62 22.09
N PHE A 218 -7.31 10.46 21.05
CA PHE A 218 -6.77 11.82 21.11
C PHE A 218 -7.49 12.71 22.14
N GLU A 219 -8.81 12.56 22.31
CA GLU A 219 -9.57 13.24 23.37
C GLU A 219 -9.00 12.94 24.77
N ILE A 220 -8.60 11.67 25.01
CA ILE A 220 -8.00 11.26 26.28
C ILE A 220 -6.58 11.84 26.41
N VAL A 221 -5.75 11.67 25.38
CA VAL A 221 -4.35 12.12 25.37
C VAL A 221 -4.25 13.62 25.61
N GLN A 222 -5.09 14.43 24.95
CA GLN A 222 -5.03 15.89 25.03
C GLN A 222 -5.30 16.44 26.44
N LYS A 223 -6.00 15.69 27.31
CA LYS A 223 -6.23 16.07 28.71
C LYS A 223 -4.93 16.06 29.54
N THR A 224 -3.94 15.28 29.11
CA THR A 224 -2.67 15.08 29.82
C THR A 224 -1.49 15.71 29.08
N VAL A 225 -1.47 15.61 27.75
CA VAL A 225 -0.37 16.05 26.90
C VAL A 225 -0.88 17.10 25.91
N PRO A 226 -0.47 18.39 26.03
CA PRO A 226 -0.81 19.40 25.03
C PRO A 226 -0.38 18.92 23.62
N SER A 227 -1.35 18.76 22.72
CA SER A 227 -1.07 18.14 21.42
C SER A 227 -2.03 18.60 20.31
N LYS A 228 -1.63 18.35 19.08
CA LYS A 228 -2.42 18.51 17.85
C LYS A 228 -2.53 17.17 17.15
N LEU A 229 -3.68 16.90 16.53
CA LEU A 229 -3.90 15.73 15.71
C LEU A 229 -4.00 16.16 14.25
N LEU A 230 -3.12 15.62 13.39
CA LEU A 230 -3.14 15.83 11.95
C LEU A 230 -3.78 14.61 11.27
N LEU A 231 -4.93 14.78 10.65
CA LEU A 231 -5.63 13.77 9.85
C LEU A 231 -5.39 14.06 8.38
N ILE A 232 -4.58 13.20 7.74
CA ILE A 232 -4.12 13.37 6.36
C ILE A 232 -4.82 12.33 5.48
N GLY A 233 -5.56 12.81 4.50
CA GLY A 233 -6.34 11.98 3.59
C GLY A 233 -7.77 12.46 3.43
N ASP A 234 -8.57 11.62 2.78
CA ASP A 234 -9.97 11.91 2.46
C ASP A 234 -10.72 10.61 2.21
N GLY A 235 -12.04 10.62 2.36
CA GLY A 235 -12.87 9.45 2.07
C GLY A 235 -14.29 9.54 2.59
N PRO A 236 -15.07 8.45 2.45
CA PRO A 236 -16.50 8.45 2.78
C PRO A 236 -16.82 8.85 4.23
N GLU A 237 -15.91 8.55 5.17
CA GLU A 237 -16.12 8.84 6.60
C GLU A 237 -15.79 10.30 6.98
N PHE A 238 -15.30 11.14 6.06
CA PHE A 238 -14.89 12.52 6.39
C PHE A 238 -15.96 13.30 7.16
N GLY A 239 -17.21 13.29 6.67
CA GLY A 239 -18.30 14.04 7.32
C GLY A 239 -18.63 13.53 8.73
N SER A 240 -18.61 12.22 8.96
CA SER A 240 -18.83 11.62 10.28
C SER A 240 -17.71 11.95 11.26
N LEU A 241 -16.47 12.00 10.78
CA LEU A 241 -15.29 12.36 11.60
C LEU A 241 -15.30 13.83 12.02
N VAL A 242 -15.69 14.75 11.12
CA VAL A 242 -15.86 16.18 11.46
C VAL A 242 -16.91 16.34 12.55
N ASN A 243 -18.07 15.68 12.41
CA ASN A 243 -19.12 15.72 13.42
C ASN A 243 -18.65 15.17 14.78
N LEU A 244 -17.85 14.11 14.79
CA LEU A 244 -17.28 13.54 16.01
C LEU A 244 -16.33 14.54 16.69
N VAL A 245 -15.46 15.21 15.93
CA VAL A 245 -14.55 16.25 16.43
C VAL A 245 -15.32 17.40 17.09
N ASP A 246 -16.41 17.87 16.47
CA ASP A 246 -17.27 18.91 17.04
C ASP A 246 -17.96 18.47 18.32
N GLN A 247 -18.53 17.24 18.34
CA GLN A 247 -19.18 16.68 19.53
C GLN A 247 -18.22 16.55 20.72
N LEU A 248 -16.97 16.20 20.48
CA LEU A 248 -15.92 16.10 21.50
C LEU A 248 -15.23 17.44 21.81
N LYS A 249 -15.63 18.53 21.14
CA LYS A 249 -15.05 19.89 21.30
C LYS A 249 -13.54 19.95 21.02
N LEU A 250 -13.10 19.22 20.00
CA LEU A 250 -11.70 19.10 19.59
C LEU A 250 -11.33 19.95 18.36
N THR A 251 -12.24 20.80 17.88
CA THR A 251 -12.12 21.58 16.63
C THR A 251 -10.82 22.39 16.55
N GLU A 252 -10.34 22.94 17.68
CA GLU A 252 -9.12 23.73 17.74
C GLU A 252 -7.83 22.86 17.71
N SER A 253 -7.97 21.55 17.92
CA SER A 253 -6.81 20.64 18.13
C SER A 253 -6.70 19.56 17.06
N VAL A 254 -7.76 19.29 16.31
CA VAL A 254 -7.78 18.32 15.20
C VAL A 254 -7.78 19.07 13.87
N ILE A 255 -6.82 18.76 13.02
CA ILE A 255 -6.61 19.44 11.74
C ILE A 255 -6.76 18.42 10.62
N PHE A 256 -7.77 18.61 9.77
CA PHE A 256 -7.96 17.83 8.55
C PHE A 256 -7.20 18.48 7.40
N LEU A 257 -6.20 17.78 6.86
CA LEU A 257 -5.31 18.31 5.81
C LEU A 257 -5.74 17.90 4.39
N GLY A 258 -6.78 17.04 4.26
CA GLY A 258 -7.14 16.51 2.95
C GLY A 258 -6.03 15.61 2.36
N LYS A 259 -6.15 15.34 1.06
CA LYS A 259 -5.13 14.57 0.32
C LYS A 259 -3.89 15.43 0.12
N GLN A 260 -2.72 14.85 0.39
CA GLN A 260 -1.43 15.48 0.22
C GLN A 260 -0.57 14.65 -0.74
N ASP A 261 0.14 15.31 -1.64
CA ASP A 261 1.06 14.66 -2.59
C ASP A 261 2.42 14.33 -1.93
N SER A 262 2.84 15.18 -0.98
CA SER A 262 4.04 15.02 -0.16
C SER A 262 3.63 14.85 1.30
N VAL A 263 3.80 13.66 1.83
CA VAL A 263 3.48 13.32 3.22
C VAL A 263 4.73 13.21 4.10
N GLU A 264 5.90 13.08 3.50
CA GLU A 264 7.18 12.89 4.17
C GLU A 264 7.52 14.04 5.13
N GLU A 265 7.23 15.29 4.74
CA GLU A 265 7.45 16.46 5.60
C GLU A 265 6.48 16.50 6.78
N LEU A 266 5.22 16.08 6.56
CA LEU A 266 4.20 16.00 7.60
C LEU A 266 4.50 14.89 8.61
N LEU A 267 5.04 13.77 8.14
CA LEU A 267 5.54 12.70 9.01
C LEU A 267 6.76 13.17 9.81
N ALA A 268 7.71 13.86 9.18
CA ALA A 268 8.92 14.31 9.84
C ALA A 268 8.68 15.31 10.99
N ILE A 269 7.55 16.06 11.00
CA ILE A 269 7.16 16.92 12.12
C ILE A 269 6.39 16.20 13.22
N SER A 270 5.99 14.94 12.99
CA SER A 270 5.15 14.19 13.93
C SER A 270 5.97 13.59 15.07
N ASP A 271 5.40 13.59 16.28
CA ASP A 271 5.97 12.93 17.46
C ASP A 271 5.45 11.48 17.59
N LEU A 272 4.26 11.21 17.05
CA LEU A 272 3.62 9.90 17.11
C LEU A 272 2.75 9.68 15.87
N PHE A 273 2.77 8.46 15.33
CA PHE A 273 1.88 8.06 14.23
C PHE A 273 0.88 7.01 14.71
N MET A 274 -0.39 7.15 14.28
CA MET A 274 -1.47 6.25 14.65
C MET A 274 -2.03 5.50 13.45
N LEU A 275 -2.26 4.17 13.60
CA LEU A 275 -2.90 3.35 12.57
C LEU A 275 -3.82 2.30 13.21
N THR A 276 -5.11 2.58 13.29
CA THR A 276 -6.12 1.82 14.05
C THR A 276 -6.94 0.85 13.21
N SER A 277 -6.46 0.49 12.01
CA SER A 277 -7.21 -0.31 11.03
C SER A 277 -7.78 -1.60 11.62
N ASP A 278 -9.02 -1.93 11.24
CA ASP A 278 -9.67 -3.22 11.54
C ASP A 278 -9.05 -4.37 10.73
N LYS A 279 -8.68 -4.07 9.49
CA LYS A 279 -7.92 -4.98 8.61
C LYS A 279 -6.82 -4.19 7.91
N GLU A 280 -5.61 -4.74 7.93
CA GLU A 280 -4.46 -4.14 7.27
C GLU A 280 -3.54 -5.24 6.72
N SER A 281 -3.24 -5.17 5.44
CA SER A 281 -2.43 -6.19 4.79
C SER A 281 -0.94 -6.05 5.05
N PHE A 282 -0.49 -4.80 5.31
CA PHE A 282 0.92 -4.51 5.58
C PHE A 282 1.10 -3.28 6.49
N GLY A 283 0.53 -2.12 6.13
CA GLY A 283 0.69 -0.89 6.89
C GLY A 283 1.78 0.03 6.32
N LEU A 284 1.71 0.30 5.00
CA LEU A 284 2.71 1.14 4.33
C LEU A 284 2.87 2.52 4.99
N SER A 285 1.76 3.17 5.41
CA SER A 285 1.83 4.48 6.08
C SER A 285 2.51 4.42 7.45
N ALA A 286 2.42 3.28 8.17
CA ALA A 286 3.19 3.07 9.39
C ALA A 286 4.69 2.93 9.07
N LEU A 287 5.04 2.20 8.02
CA LEU A 287 6.42 2.09 7.55
C LEU A 287 7.00 3.45 7.11
N GLU A 288 6.21 4.26 6.38
CA GLU A 288 6.59 5.62 5.99
C GLU A 288 6.87 6.51 7.23
N ALA A 289 6.03 6.42 8.27
CA ALA A 289 6.26 7.12 9.53
C ALA A 289 7.55 6.64 10.24
N MET A 290 7.75 5.32 10.33
CA MET A 290 8.95 4.73 10.92
C MET A 290 10.23 5.15 10.20
N ALA A 291 10.19 5.24 8.87
CA ALA A 291 11.31 5.72 8.06
C ALA A 291 11.64 7.21 8.32
N CYS A 292 10.64 8.02 8.67
CA CYS A 292 10.85 9.39 9.15
C CYS A 292 11.28 9.47 10.63
N GLY A 293 11.44 8.33 11.31
CA GLY A 293 11.82 8.25 12.71
C GLY A 293 10.68 8.56 13.67
N VAL A 294 9.45 8.23 13.29
CA VAL A 294 8.25 8.44 14.13
C VAL A 294 7.81 7.11 14.72
N PRO A 295 7.73 6.98 16.05
CA PRO A 295 7.16 5.81 16.70
C PRO A 295 5.69 5.60 16.30
N VAL A 296 5.25 4.33 16.26
CA VAL A 296 3.91 3.97 15.79
C VAL A 296 3.10 3.32 16.91
N ILE A 297 1.86 3.76 17.10
CA ILE A 297 0.85 2.98 17.81
C ILE A 297 -0.16 2.46 16.78
N SER A 298 -0.38 1.15 16.75
CA SER A 298 -1.26 0.52 15.79
C SER A 298 -2.20 -0.48 16.42
N SER A 299 -3.28 -0.81 15.70
CA SER A 299 -4.00 -2.04 15.98
C SER A 299 -3.10 -3.27 15.67
N ASP A 300 -3.46 -4.42 16.22
CA ASP A 300 -2.76 -5.70 15.97
C ASP A 300 -3.29 -6.43 14.72
N ALA A 301 -3.88 -5.69 13.78
CA ALA A 301 -4.53 -6.20 12.60
C ALA A 301 -3.56 -6.69 11.53
N GLY A 302 -3.72 -7.91 11.07
CA GLY A 302 -3.08 -8.48 9.89
C GLY A 302 -1.56 -8.31 9.85
N GLY A 303 -1.07 -7.77 8.74
CA GLY A 303 0.36 -7.54 8.48
C GLY A 303 1.00 -6.41 9.29
N LEU A 304 0.23 -5.62 10.04
CA LEU A 304 0.81 -4.55 10.88
C LEU A 304 1.81 -5.08 11.90
N LYS A 305 1.60 -6.29 12.44
CA LYS A 305 2.53 -6.93 13.40
C LYS A 305 3.90 -7.25 12.79
N GLU A 306 3.98 -7.35 11.46
CA GLU A 306 5.24 -7.60 10.75
C GLU A 306 6.06 -6.31 10.57
N VAL A 307 5.40 -5.16 10.61
CA VAL A 307 6.00 -3.83 10.47
C VAL A 307 6.23 -3.18 11.83
N ASN A 308 5.17 -3.06 12.66
CA ASN A 308 5.22 -2.45 13.98
C ASN A 308 5.36 -3.51 15.08
N ILE A 309 6.57 -3.68 15.60
CA ILE A 309 6.89 -4.70 16.62
C ILE A 309 6.59 -4.12 18.00
N HIS A 310 5.60 -4.73 18.68
CA HIS A 310 5.14 -4.29 20.01
C HIS A 310 6.28 -4.21 21.02
N GLY A 311 6.37 -3.07 21.72
CA GLY A 311 7.37 -2.80 22.75
C GLY A 311 8.79 -2.57 22.22
N ILE A 312 8.98 -2.54 20.90
CA ILE A 312 10.27 -2.32 20.25
C ILE A 312 10.23 -1.08 19.35
N THR A 313 9.39 -1.08 18.32
CA THR A 313 9.27 0.02 17.36
C THR A 313 8.11 0.97 17.65
N GLY A 314 7.23 0.55 18.52
CA GLY A 314 6.00 1.20 18.93
C GLY A 314 5.17 0.28 19.80
N PHE A 315 3.86 0.53 19.85
CA PHE A 315 2.93 -0.34 20.53
C PHE A 315 1.85 -0.87 19.57
N SER A 316 1.44 -2.11 19.79
CA SER A 316 0.35 -2.77 19.07
C SER A 316 -0.74 -3.14 20.07
N CYS A 317 -1.97 -2.73 19.82
CA CYS A 317 -3.13 -2.94 20.70
C CYS A 317 -4.22 -3.75 20.00
N PRO A 318 -5.11 -4.41 20.72
CA PRO A 318 -6.29 -5.02 20.13
C PRO A 318 -7.09 -4.01 19.31
N VAL A 319 -7.69 -4.48 18.20
CA VAL A 319 -8.55 -3.62 17.36
C VAL A 319 -9.68 -3.02 18.22
N GLY A 320 -9.80 -1.70 18.18
CA GLY A 320 -10.85 -0.97 18.90
C GLY A 320 -10.54 -0.58 20.34
N ASP A 321 -9.42 -1.00 20.87
CA ASP A 321 -8.98 -0.66 22.24
C ASP A 321 -8.27 0.71 22.25
N PHE A 322 -9.05 1.77 22.04
CA PHE A 322 -8.51 3.13 22.01
C PHE A 322 -8.08 3.64 23.40
N GLU A 323 -8.62 3.07 24.48
CA GLU A 323 -8.18 3.34 25.86
C GLU A 323 -6.73 2.87 26.06
N MET A 324 -6.39 1.63 25.74
CA MET A 324 -5.02 1.13 25.80
C MET A 324 -4.09 1.93 24.86
N MET A 325 -4.56 2.29 23.67
CA MET A 325 -3.80 3.14 22.75
C MET A 325 -3.50 4.51 23.36
N SER A 326 -4.45 5.10 24.11
CA SER A 326 -4.25 6.38 24.79
C SER A 326 -3.21 6.29 25.89
N ASP A 327 -3.20 5.23 26.68
CA ASP A 327 -2.21 5.02 27.75
C ASP A 327 -0.79 4.91 27.18
N TYR A 328 -0.62 4.13 26.10
CA TYR A 328 0.66 4.04 25.40
C TYR A 328 1.08 5.35 24.72
N ALA A 329 0.13 6.11 24.18
CA ALA A 329 0.43 7.43 23.60
C ALA A 329 0.91 8.41 24.67
N ILE A 330 0.25 8.48 25.82
CA ILE A 330 0.68 9.32 26.94
C ILE A 330 2.07 8.89 27.42
N GLN A 331 2.31 7.57 27.59
CA GLN A 331 3.62 7.05 27.98
C GLN A 331 4.72 7.48 27.01
N LEU A 332 4.52 7.29 25.69
CA LEU A 332 5.51 7.65 24.67
C LEU A 332 5.75 9.17 24.59
N LEU A 333 4.71 9.98 24.74
CA LEU A 333 4.81 11.43 24.59
C LEU A 333 5.35 12.14 25.83
N THR A 334 5.37 11.47 27.00
CA THR A 334 5.86 12.00 28.27
C THR A 334 7.22 11.43 28.71
N ASP A 335 7.64 10.27 28.17
CA ASP A 335 8.96 9.69 28.44
C ASP A 335 9.89 9.90 27.24
N ASP A 336 10.69 10.95 27.29
CA ASP A 336 11.64 11.30 26.22
C ASP A 336 12.67 10.19 25.95
N LYS A 337 13.08 9.41 26.96
CA LYS A 337 14.04 8.31 26.77
C LYS A 337 13.42 7.18 26.01
N LEU A 338 12.22 6.77 26.37
CA LEU A 338 11.46 5.74 25.67
C LEU A 338 11.14 6.20 24.24
N HIS A 339 10.73 7.44 24.05
CA HIS A 339 10.45 8.01 22.75
C HIS A 339 11.68 7.96 21.83
N GLN A 340 12.86 8.38 22.31
CA GLN A 340 14.10 8.33 21.53
C GLN A 340 14.51 6.88 21.21
N LEU A 341 14.35 5.95 22.15
CA LEU A 341 14.61 4.53 21.91
C LEU A 341 13.73 3.99 20.77
N PHE A 342 12.42 4.23 20.84
CA PHE A 342 11.48 3.75 19.83
C PHE A 342 11.70 4.42 18.47
N LYS A 343 12.06 5.68 18.44
CA LYS A 343 12.50 6.39 17.24
C LYS A 343 13.67 5.69 16.54
N GLN A 344 14.71 5.32 17.28
CA GLN A 344 15.88 4.62 16.72
C GLN A 344 15.51 3.21 16.24
N ASN A 345 14.69 2.50 17.00
CA ASN A 345 14.22 1.17 16.63
C ASN A 345 13.33 1.21 15.38
N ALA A 346 12.46 2.22 15.26
CA ALA A 346 11.61 2.44 14.08
C ALA A 346 12.47 2.65 12.82
N LEU A 347 13.50 3.49 12.91
CA LEU A 347 14.46 3.70 11.81
C LEU A 347 15.19 2.41 11.43
N THR A 348 15.60 1.62 12.42
CA THR A 348 16.28 0.34 12.19
C THR A 348 15.37 -0.66 11.50
N GLN A 349 14.12 -0.74 11.95
CA GLN A 349 13.11 -1.62 11.35
C GLN A 349 12.76 -1.18 9.92
N ALA A 350 12.63 0.13 9.66
CA ALA A 350 12.34 0.63 8.32
C ALA A 350 13.40 0.24 7.29
N ARG A 351 14.67 0.14 7.69
CA ARG A 351 15.77 -0.30 6.81
C ARG A 351 15.62 -1.75 6.33
N VAL A 352 14.95 -2.60 7.09
CA VAL A 352 14.66 -3.99 6.66
C VAL A 352 13.81 -4.00 5.39
N PHE A 353 12.94 -3.01 5.26
CA PHE A 353 12.00 -2.85 4.14
C PHE A 353 12.49 -1.86 3.07
N GLU A 354 13.78 -1.52 3.07
CA GLU A 354 14.34 -0.67 2.02
C GLU A 354 14.21 -1.34 0.65
N LEU A 355 13.80 -0.56 -0.35
CA LEU A 355 13.59 -1.04 -1.73
C LEU A 355 14.80 -1.78 -2.29
N SER A 356 16.01 -1.29 -2.03
CA SER A 356 17.27 -1.92 -2.46
C SER A 356 17.44 -3.36 -1.96
N ASN A 357 16.88 -3.69 -0.80
CA ASN A 357 16.93 -5.05 -0.21
C ASN A 357 15.88 -5.99 -0.81
N LEU A 358 14.74 -5.46 -1.24
CA LEU A 358 13.59 -6.25 -1.69
C LEU A 358 13.51 -6.38 -3.21
N LEU A 359 14.08 -5.44 -3.94
CA LEU A 359 14.11 -5.45 -5.41
C LEU A 359 14.71 -6.75 -5.99
N PRO A 360 15.82 -7.31 -5.46
CA PRO A 360 16.39 -8.57 -5.95
C PRO A 360 15.43 -9.76 -5.82
N MET A 361 14.50 -9.74 -4.85
CA MET A 361 13.49 -10.80 -4.72
C MET A 361 12.50 -10.78 -5.89
N TYR A 362 12.13 -9.61 -6.38
CA TYR A 362 11.29 -9.49 -7.58
C TYR A 362 12.06 -9.91 -8.84
N GLU A 363 13.32 -9.49 -8.99
CA GLU A 363 14.18 -9.90 -10.11
C GLU A 363 14.30 -11.42 -10.16
N GLN A 364 14.55 -12.08 -9.02
CA GLN A 364 14.61 -13.54 -8.91
C GLN A 364 13.30 -14.24 -9.32
N ILE A 365 12.15 -13.66 -8.91
CA ILE A 365 10.83 -14.19 -9.33
C ILE A 365 10.64 -14.07 -10.85
N TYR A 366 11.06 -12.96 -11.44
CA TYR A 366 10.95 -12.79 -12.89
C TYR A 366 11.83 -13.80 -13.64
N GLU A 367 13.10 -13.93 -13.24
CA GLU A 367 14.05 -14.88 -13.83
C GLU A 367 13.57 -16.33 -13.72
N SER A 368 13.15 -16.75 -12.51
CA SER A 368 12.65 -18.11 -12.31
C SER A 368 11.37 -18.40 -13.10
N SER A 369 10.49 -17.41 -13.24
CA SER A 369 9.27 -17.54 -14.04
C SER A 369 9.55 -17.65 -15.55
N LEU A 370 10.59 -16.97 -16.05
CA LEU A 370 11.04 -17.09 -17.44
C LEU A 370 11.64 -18.48 -17.71
N ILE A 371 12.53 -18.95 -16.85
CA ILE A 371 13.14 -20.29 -16.96
C ILE A 371 12.06 -21.38 -16.98
N ALA A 372 11.10 -21.32 -16.05
CA ALA A 372 10.00 -22.30 -15.98
C ALA A 372 9.11 -22.29 -17.23
N MET A 373 9.03 -21.17 -17.95
CA MET A 373 8.29 -21.08 -19.23
C MET A 373 9.07 -21.73 -20.38
N GLU A 374 10.39 -21.63 -20.41
CA GLU A 374 11.24 -22.25 -21.44
C GLU A 374 11.23 -23.77 -21.32
N ASP A 375 11.24 -24.29 -20.08
CA ASP A 375 11.22 -25.73 -19.78
C ASP A 375 9.86 -26.39 -20.02
N SER A 376 8.80 -25.63 -20.20
CA SER A 376 7.45 -26.15 -20.41
C SER A 376 7.25 -26.55 -21.89
N PRO A 377 6.90 -27.84 -22.21
CA PRO A 377 6.71 -28.26 -23.59
C PRO A 377 5.61 -27.45 -24.28
N ILE A 378 5.79 -27.22 -25.58
CA ILE A 378 4.75 -26.68 -26.45
C ILE A 378 3.76 -27.83 -26.69
N ILE A 379 2.63 -27.84 -25.95
CA ILE A 379 1.54 -28.78 -26.15
C ILE A 379 0.63 -28.25 -27.26
#